data_924fee10f7ce31fd987ef08e916e4e5c
#
_entry.id   924fee10f7ce31fd987ef08e916e4e5c
#
_cell.length_a   1.000
_cell.length_b   1.000
_cell.length_c   1.000
_cell.angle_alpha   90.00
_cell.angle_beta   90.00
_cell.angle_gamma   90.00
#
_symmetry.space_group_name_H-M   'P 1'
#
loop_
_entity.id
_entity.type
_entity.pdbx_description
1 polymer ?
#
loop_
_entity_poly.entity_id
_entity_poly.type
_entity_poly.pdbx_seq_one_letter_code
_entity_poly.pdbx_strand_id
1 'polypeptide(L)'
;LAEQIHKQGLKVAVLLEGRDGAGKSGTIRDFTHYLPPYTYRVMNSFMPTKSLMANWLKGWSLLMPNKGEIVFYDRSHYSRALLQPIMNWCSQRQYENFMSKVIDWEVEQDIIFIKLWLSISKQEQDTRLNNREIDPLRYWKFSSNDRKSLSAFDKVTLHKEYMFTHCPQWFTIDYNNKSIGRDSALETTILEIEKCLK
;
A
#
# COMPACT_ATOMS: atom_id res chain seq x y z
N LEU A 1 6.96 -20.60 -0.63
CA LEU A 1 7.00 -19.52 0.38
C LEU A 1 5.69 -19.41 1.16
N ALA A 2 4.51 -19.22 0.51
CA ALA A 2 3.24 -19.02 1.22
C ALA A 2 2.89 -20.17 2.17
N GLU A 3 3.08 -21.41 1.73
CA GLU A 3 2.89 -22.58 2.61
C GLU A 3 3.91 -22.64 3.78
N GLN A 4 5.13 -22.19 3.57
CA GLN A 4 6.13 -22.12 4.63
C GLN A 4 5.75 -21.07 5.68
N ILE A 5 5.31 -19.88 5.25
CA ILE A 5 4.77 -18.84 6.12
C ILE A 5 3.60 -19.39 6.93
N HIS A 6 2.67 -20.08 6.26
CA HIS A 6 1.52 -20.67 6.92
C HIS A 6 1.91 -21.72 7.97
N LYS A 7 2.79 -22.67 7.63
CA LYS A 7 3.27 -23.73 8.52
C LYS A 7 4.06 -23.19 9.72
N GLN A 8 4.86 -22.12 9.51
CA GLN A 8 5.66 -21.51 10.58
C GLN A 8 4.86 -20.51 11.43
N GLY A 9 3.62 -20.22 11.05
CA GLY A 9 2.78 -19.27 11.75
C GLY A 9 3.25 -17.80 11.66
N LEU A 10 4.05 -17.47 10.65
CA LEU A 10 4.55 -16.11 10.44
C LEU A 10 3.42 -15.18 9.98
N LYS A 11 3.52 -13.92 10.38
CA LYS A 11 2.57 -12.87 9.98
C LYS A 11 3.27 -11.94 8.97
N VAL A 12 2.74 -11.83 7.75
CA VAL A 12 3.34 -11.04 6.68
C VAL A 12 2.34 -9.99 6.16
N ALA A 13 2.75 -8.73 6.17
CA ALA A 13 1.99 -7.60 5.63
C ALA A 13 2.72 -6.99 4.43
N VAL A 14 2.17 -7.14 3.23
CA VAL A 14 2.70 -6.50 2.01
C VAL A 14 1.90 -5.24 1.73
N LEU A 15 2.54 -4.09 1.96
CA LEU A 15 1.90 -2.78 1.82
C LEU A 15 2.20 -2.23 0.42
N LEU A 16 1.18 -2.05 -0.40
CA LEU A 16 1.32 -1.42 -1.71
C LEU A 16 0.82 0.02 -1.65
N GLU A 17 1.74 0.96 -1.67
CA GLU A 17 1.47 2.39 -1.76
C GLU A 17 1.91 2.94 -3.12
N GLY A 18 1.43 4.10 -3.45
CA GLY A 18 1.69 4.75 -4.74
C GLY A 18 0.52 5.59 -5.20
N ARG A 19 0.72 6.35 -6.27
CA ARG A 19 -0.29 7.23 -6.86
C ARG A 19 -1.46 6.45 -7.45
N ASP A 20 -2.57 7.15 -7.69
CA ASP A 20 -3.65 6.56 -8.47
C ASP A 20 -3.14 6.28 -9.89
N GLY A 21 -3.53 5.15 -10.45
CA GLY A 21 -2.97 4.68 -11.72
C GLY A 21 -1.64 3.93 -11.60
N ALA A 22 -0.96 3.89 -10.45
CA ALA A 22 0.34 3.22 -10.30
C ALA A 22 0.29 1.71 -10.56
N GLY A 23 -0.84 1.04 -10.30
CA GLY A 23 -0.98 -0.39 -10.62
C GLY A 23 -1.16 -1.32 -9.43
N LYS A 24 -1.36 -0.79 -8.22
CA LYS A 24 -1.47 -1.55 -6.95
C LYS A 24 -2.37 -2.79 -7.03
N SER A 25 -3.65 -2.61 -7.38
CA SER A 25 -4.61 -3.73 -7.46
C SER A 25 -4.24 -4.77 -8.53
N GLY A 26 -3.57 -4.35 -9.62
CA GLY A 26 -3.07 -5.26 -10.65
C GLY A 26 -1.92 -6.11 -10.14
N THR A 27 -1.00 -5.50 -9.39
CA THR A 27 0.11 -6.18 -8.75
C THR A 27 -0.37 -7.21 -7.72
N ILE A 28 -1.33 -6.84 -6.88
CA ILE A 28 -1.92 -7.77 -5.90
C ILE A 28 -2.56 -8.96 -6.61
N ARG A 29 -3.33 -8.72 -7.68
CA ARG A 29 -3.94 -9.80 -8.45
C ARG A 29 -2.88 -10.77 -9.00
N ASP A 30 -1.78 -10.24 -9.53
CA ASP A 30 -0.73 -11.06 -10.11
C ASP A 30 0.04 -11.82 -9.00
N PHE A 31 0.29 -11.22 -7.85
CA PHE A 31 0.90 -11.88 -6.68
C PHE A 31 0.04 -13.02 -6.15
N THR A 32 -1.26 -12.85 -6.13
CA THR A 32 -2.19 -13.82 -5.53
C THR A 32 -2.66 -14.89 -6.51
N HIS A 33 -2.35 -14.77 -7.80
CA HIS A 33 -2.86 -15.64 -8.85
C HIS A 33 -2.57 -17.13 -8.62
N TYR A 34 -1.39 -17.44 -8.08
CA TYR A 34 -0.96 -18.83 -7.83
C TYR A 34 -0.86 -19.18 -6.34
N LEU A 35 -1.32 -18.29 -5.44
CA LEU A 35 -1.30 -18.58 -4.02
C LEU A 35 -2.50 -19.41 -3.58
N PRO A 36 -2.31 -20.39 -2.68
CA PRO A 36 -3.43 -21.10 -2.07
C PRO A 36 -4.33 -20.11 -1.29
N PRO A 37 -5.66 -20.11 -1.51
CA PRO A 37 -6.55 -19.10 -0.94
C PRO A 37 -6.54 -19.01 0.60
N TYR A 38 -6.19 -20.07 1.28
CA TYR A 38 -6.13 -20.13 2.75
C TYR A 38 -4.87 -19.47 3.33
N THR A 39 -3.87 -19.11 2.49
CA THR A 39 -2.59 -18.53 2.95
C THR A 39 -2.58 -17.01 2.92
N TYR A 40 -3.57 -16.38 2.29
CA TYR A 40 -3.55 -14.93 2.11
C TYR A 40 -4.93 -14.28 2.21
N ARG A 41 -4.91 -12.98 2.42
CA ARG A 41 -6.06 -12.09 2.34
C ARG A 41 -5.69 -10.80 1.60
N VAL A 42 -6.63 -10.21 0.90
CA VAL A 42 -6.48 -8.90 0.25
C VAL A 42 -7.32 -7.87 0.99
N MET A 43 -6.67 -6.79 1.38
CA MET A 43 -7.34 -5.63 1.99
C MET A 43 -7.31 -4.45 1.03
N ASN A 44 -8.48 -4.00 0.62
CA ASN A 44 -8.64 -2.73 -0.08
C ASN A 44 -8.93 -1.63 0.95
N SER A 45 -8.17 -0.56 0.90
CA SER A 45 -8.43 0.60 1.76
C SER A 45 -9.68 1.33 1.26
N PHE A 46 -10.74 1.24 2.05
CA PHE A 46 -11.98 1.98 1.82
C PHE A 46 -11.90 3.38 2.46
N MET A 47 -12.92 4.22 2.15
CA MET A 47 -13.15 5.43 2.91
C MET A 47 -13.28 5.04 4.40
N PRO A 48 -12.38 5.51 5.27
CA PRO A 48 -12.37 5.06 6.65
C PRO A 48 -13.61 5.55 7.41
N THR A 49 -14.14 4.72 8.30
CA THR A 49 -15.22 5.10 9.20
C THR A 49 -14.76 6.16 10.20
N LYS A 50 -15.69 6.93 10.78
CA LYS A 50 -15.37 7.91 11.84
C LYS A 50 -14.63 7.28 13.01
N SER A 51 -15.01 6.06 13.41
CA SER A 51 -14.36 5.32 14.49
C SER A 51 -12.91 4.99 14.16
N LEU A 52 -12.64 4.47 12.94
CA LEU A 52 -11.28 4.20 12.49
C LEU A 52 -10.46 5.49 12.41
N MET A 53 -11.05 6.58 11.93
CA MET A 53 -10.39 7.89 11.86
C MET A 53 -9.96 8.41 13.23
N ALA A 54 -10.77 8.20 14.27
CA ALA A 54 -10.45 8.62 15.63
C ALA A 54 -9.34 7.80 16.29
N ASN A 55 -9.28 6.48 16.01
CA ASN A 55 -8.36 5.53 16.62
C ASN A 55 -7.54 4.77 15.56
N TRP A 56 -6.79 5.50 14.74
CA TRP A 56 -6.20 5.00 13.49
C TRP A 56 -5.33 3.74 13.68
N LEU A 57 -4.26 3.81 14.44
CA LEU A 57 -3.34 2.67 14.63
C LEU A 57 -4.03 1.51 15.38
N LYS A 58 -4.81 1.79 16.43
CA LYS A 58 -5.58 0.77 17.13
C LYS A 58 -6.58 0.05 16.21
N GLY A 59 -7.24 0.80 15.32
CA GLY A 59 -8.14 0.20 14.34
C GLY A 59 -7.41 -0.66 13.31
N TRP A 60 -6.23 -0.22 12.88
CA TRP A 60 -5.40 -1.00 11.98
C TRP A 60 -4.82 -2.27 12.62
N SER A 61 -4.56 -2.29 13.93
CA SER A 61 -4.16 -3.54 14.62
C SER A 61 -5.16 -4.68 14.42
N LEU A 62 -6.45 -4.36 14.28
CA LEU A 62 -7.51 -5.36 14.03
C LEU A 62 -7.53 -5.88 12.58
N LEU A 63 -6.83 -5.21 11.68
CA LEU A 63 -6.78 -5.53 10.25
C LEU A 63 -5.46 -6.21 9.86
N MET A 64 -4.53 -6.35 10.81
CA MET A 64 -3.22 -6.97 10.58
C MET A 64 -3.33 -8.48 10.31
N PRO A 65 -2.28 -9.11 9.76
CA PRO A 65 -2.24 -10.55 9.51
C PRO A 65 -2.43 -11.37 10.77
N ASN A 66 -3.17 -12.47 10.65
CA ASN A 66 -3.17 -13.55 11.62
C ASN A 66 -1.91 -14.43 11.48
N LYS A 67 -1.70 -15.33 12.43
CA LYS A 67 -0.62 -16.33 12.33
C LYS A 67 -0.78 -17.19 11.07
N GLY A 68 0.29 -17.29 10.28
CA GLY A 68 0.32 -18.04 9.02
C GLY A 68 -0.38 -17.35 7.86
N GLU A 69 -0.64 -16.04 7.94
CA GLU A 69 -1.35 -15.28 6.92
C GLU A 69 -0.45 -14.24 6.24
N ILE A 70 -0.57 -14.12 4.93
CA ILE A 70 -0.05 -13.00 4.15
C ILE A 70 -1.21 -12.05 3.85
N VAL A 71 -1.10 -10.79 4.21
CA VAL A 71 -2.10 -9.79 3.84
C VAL A 71 -1.51 -8.78 2.86
N PHE A 72 -2.15 -8.66 1.70
CA PHE A 72 -1.81 -7.66 0.69
C PHE A 72 -2.73 -6.45 0.85
N TYR A 73 -2.15 -5.28 1.05
CA TYR A 73 -2.90 -4.04 1.25
C TYR A 73 -2.83 -3.16 -0.01
N ASP A 74 -3.97 -2.93 -0.67
CA ASP A 74 -4.10 -1.85 -1.66
C ASP A 74 -4.35 -0.55 -0.89
N ARG A 75 -3.29 0.18 -0.59
CA ARG A 75 -3.16 1.22 0.44
C ARG A 75 -3.22 0.67 1.86
N SER A 76 -2.51 1.31 2.76
CA SER A 76 -2.28 0.85 4.12
C SER A 76 -2.60 1.93 5.16
N HIS A 77 -2.22 1.65 6.40
CA HIS A 77 -2.23 2.63 7.48
C HIS A 77 -1.42 3.91 7.14
N TYR A 78 -0.45 3.81 6.22
CA TYR A 78 0.29 4.96 5.71
C TYR A 78 -0.54 5.94 4.85
N SER A 79 -1.79 5.60 4.51
CA SER A 79 -2.74 6.57 3.95
C SER A 79 -2.91 7.81 4.85
N ARG A 80 -2.67 7.67 6.17
CA ARG A 80 -2.64 8.78 7.13
C ARG A 80 -1.48 9.74 6.88
N ALA A 81 -0.34 9.26 6.41
CA ALA A 81 0.81 10.08 6.06
C ALA A 81 0.74 10.66 4.65
N LEU A 82 0.09 9.95 3.74
CA LEU A 82 0.13 10.25 2.30
C LEU A 82 -1.13 10.97 1.82
N LEU A 83 -2.26 10.28 1.85
CA LEU A 83 -3.47 10.71 1.17
C LEU A 83 -4.37 11.59 2.04
N GLN A 84 -4.52 11.24 3.32
CA GLN A 84 -5.47 11.90 4.18
C GLN A 84 -5.17 13.38 4.44
N PRO A 85 -3.91 13.83 4.66
CA PRO A 85 -3.61 15.26 4.80
C PRO A 85 -3.87 16.03 3.50
N ILE A 86 -3.61 15.43 2.33
CA ILE A 86 -3.82 16.06 1.03
C ILE A 86 -5.32 16.25 0.75
N MET A 87 -6.13 15.27 1.16
CA MET A 87 -7.59 15.26 0.96
C MET A 87 -8.36 15.94 2.09
N ASN A 88 -7.68 16.49 3.09
CA ASN A 88 -8.26 17.06 4.31
C ASN A 88 -9.14 16.07 5.10
N TRP A 89 -8.77 14.78 5.09
CA TRP A 89 -9.48 13.73 5.84
C TRP A 89 -8.94 13.53 7.25
N CYS A 90 -7.82 14.13 7.58
CA CYS A 90 -7.29 14.18 8.94
C CYS A 90 -6.82 15.58 9.31
N SER A 91 -6.85 15.89 10.61
CA SER A 91 -6.25 17.12 11.12
C SER A 91 -4.72 17.01 11.17
N GLN A 92 -4.04 18.16 11.22
CA GLN A 92 -2.60 18.23 11.40
C GLN A 92 -2.13 17.44 12.64
N ARG A 93 -2.85 17.58 13.76
CA ARG A 93 -2.57 16.84 15.00
C ARG A 93 -2.68 15.32 14.82
N GLN A 94 -3.64 14.84 14.04
CA GLN A 94 -3.79 13.41 13.74
C GLN A 94 -2.66 12.88 12.86
N TYR A 95 -2.21 13.69 11.91
CA TYR A 95 -1.06 13.39 11.07
C TYR A 95 0.22 13.29 11.92
N GLU A 96 0.53 14.30 12.72
CA GLU A 96 1.72 14.35 13.58
C GLU A 96 1.74 13.19 14.60
N ASN A 97 0.60 12.93 15.25
CA ASN A 97 0.48 11.81 16.17
C ASN A 97 0.69 10.45 15.47
N PHE A 98 0.30 10.31 14.23
CA PHE A 98 0.59 9.11 13.45
C PHE A 98 2.09 9.00 13.16
N MET A 99 2.69 10.05 12.62
CA MET A 99 4.11 10.06 12.24
C MET A 99 5.04 9.80 13.43
N SER A 100 4.66 10.27 14.63
CA SER A 100 5.46 10.06 15.85
C SER A 100 5.33 8.65 16.46
N LYS A 101 4.36 7.84 16.03
CA LYS A 101 4.05 6.54 16.68
C LYS A 101 4.10 5.34 15.75
N VAL A 102 4.05 5.56 14.44
CA VAL A 102 3.82 4.46 13.49
C VAL A 102 4.93 3.41 13.52
N ILE A 103 6.18 3.82 13.71
CA ILE A 103 7.33 2.89 13.74
C ILE A 103 7.29 2.02 14.99
N ASP A 104 7.10 2.63 16.17
CA ASP A 104 6.99 1.87 17.41
C ASP A 104 5.79 0.92 17.35
N TRP A 105 4.66 1.39 16.81
CA TRP A 105 3.48 0.56 16.60
C TRP A 105 3.74 -0.61 15.64
N GLU A 106 4.48 -0.43 14.54
CA GLU A 106 4.85 -1.54 13.66
C GLU A 106 5.72 -2.58 14.36
N VAL A 107 6.68 -2.15 15.17
CA VAL A 107 7.53 -3.06 15.97
C VAL A 107 6.69 -3.87 16.95
N GLU A 108 5.71 -3.27 17.60
CA GLU A 108 4.81 -3.94 18.55
C GLU A 108 3.92 -5.01 17.91
N GLN A 109 3.65 -4.96 16.58
CA GLN A 109 2.76 -5.91 15.91
C GLN A 109 3.39 -7.32 15.75
N ASP A 110 4.72 -7.45 15.84
CA ASP A 110 5.43 -8.71 15.55
C ASP A 110 5.03 -9.26 14.16
N ILE A 111 5.18 -8.42 13.13
CA ILE A 111 4.79 -8.66 11.74
C ILE A 111 5.96 -8.34 10.82
N ILE A 112 6.15 -9.15 9.80
CA ILE A 112 7.07 -8.87 8.70
C ILE A 112 6.38 -7.88 7.77
N PHE A 113 6.79 -6.60 7.82
CA PHE A 113 6.28 -5.57 6.92
C PHE A 113 7.15 -5.45 5.67
N ILE A 114 6.54 -5.63 4.50
CA ILE A 114 7.18 -5.38 3.20
C ILE A 114 6.47 -4.17 2.58
N LYS A 115 7.19 -3.04 2.50
CA LYS A 115 6.63 -1.75 2.12
C LYS A 115 7.05 -1.39 0.70
N LEU A 116 6.11 -1.48 -0.25
CA LEU A 116 6.34 -1.20 -1.66
C LEU A 116 5.74 0.14 -2.06
N TRP A 117 6.56 1.03 -2.59
CA TRP A 117 6.12 2.25 -3.25
C TRP A 117 6.17 2.06 -4.77
N LEU A 118 4.99 1.98 -5.41
CA LEU A 118 4.89 1.87 -6.86
C LEU A 118 5.01 3.27 -7.48
N SER A 119 6.17 3.57 -8.04
CA SER A 119 6.52 4.88 -8.57
C SER A 119 6.14 5.00 -10.05
N ILE A 120 5.43 6.04 -10.41
CA ILE A 120 5.15 6.44 -11.80
C ILE A 120 5.41 7.92 -12.00
N SER A 121 5.79 8.29 -13.21
CA SER A 121 5.91 9.68 -13.63
C SER A 121 4.54 10.36 -13.70
N LYS A 122 4.53 11.69 -13.66
CA LYS A 122 3.31 12.48 -13.81
C LYS A 122 2.65 12.25 -15.17
N GLN A 123 3.46 12.15 -16.21
CA GLN A 123 2.99 11.86 -17.57
C GLN A 123 2.33 10.48 -17.66
N GLU A 124 2.95 9.46 -17.06
CA GLU A 124 2.40 8.10 -17.05
C GLU A 124 1.12 8.03 -16.22
N GLN A 125 1.04 8.74 -15.08
CA GLN A 125 -0.18 8.84 -14.30
C GLN A 125 -1.32 9.46 -15.13
N ASP A 126 -1.06 10.57 -15.79
CA ASP A 126 -2.03 11.27 -16.64
C ASP A 126 -2.55 10.35 -17.76
N THR A 127 -1.63 9.73 -18.49
CA THR A 127 -1.96 8.76 -19.55
C THR A 127 -2.86 7.63 -19.04
N ARG A 128 -2.52 7.05 -17.88
CA ARG A 128 -3.29 5.93 -17.34
C ARG A 128 -4.67 6.32 -16.85
N LEU A 129 -4.81 7.50 -16.25
CA LEU A 129 -6.10 7.96 -15.74
C LEU A 129 -7.02 8.37 -16.90
N ASN A 130 -6.50 9.05 -17.93
CA ASN A 130 -7.26 9.37 -19.14
C ASN A 130 -7.72 8.10 -19.87
N ASN A 131 -6.82 7.11 -20.04
CA ASN A 131 -7.19 5.83 -20.63
C ASN A 131 -8.25 5.09 -19.81
N ARG A 132 -8.25 5.20 -18.47
CA ARG A 132 -9.25 4.57 -17.61
C ARG A 132 -10.64 5.18 -17.80
N GLU A 133 -10.74 6.50 -18.04
CA GLU A 133 -12.01 7.19 -18.24
C GLU A 133 -12.76 6.67 -19.49
N ILE A 134 -12.02 6.32 -20.53
CA ILE A 134 -12.58 5.87 -21.83
C ILE A 134 -12.62 4.35 -22.03
N ASP A 135 -11.96 3.57 -21.15
CA ASP A 135 -11.89 2.11 -21.26
C ASP A 135 -13.22 1.49 -20.79
N PRO A 136 -13.97 0.80 -21.69
CA PRO A 136 -15.26 0.21 -21.36
C PRO A 136 -15.20 -0.87 -20.26
N LEU A 137 -14.02 -1.44 -20.00
CA LEU A 137 -13.80 -2.45 -18.96
C LEU A 137 -13.33 -1.84 -17.65
N ARG A 138 -12.98 -0.56 -17.60
CA ARG A 138 -12.35 0.09 -16.44
C ARG A 138 -12.96 1.45 -16.06
N TYR A 139 -13.85 2.02 -16.87
CA TYR A 139 -14.47 3.32 -16.62
C TYR A 139 -15.12 3.40 -15.23
N TRP A 140 -15.67 2.30 -14.75
CA TRP A 140 -16.28 2.20 -13.42
C TRP A 140 -15.30 2.41 -12.25
N LYS A 141 -13.98 2.30 -12.51
CA LYS A 141 -12.92 2.61 -11.54
C LYS A 141 -12.56 4.11 -11.54
N PHE A 142 -13.01 4.86 -12.53
CA PHE A 142 -12.73 6.28 -12.62
C PHE A 142 -13.63 7.06 -11.65
N SER A 143 -13.04 7.93 -10.85
CA SER A 143 -13.74 8.69 -9.83
C SER A 143 -13.33 10.17 -9.85
N SER A 144 -14.11 11.02 -9.19
CA SER A 144 -13.72 12.43 -8.97
C SER A 144 -12.39 12.58 -8.23
N ASN A 145 -11.98 11.56 -7.47
CA ASN A 145 -10.70 11.55 -6.78
C ASN A 145 -9.51 11.34 -7.75
N ASP A 146 -9.70 10.60 -8.84
CA ASP A 146 -8.66 10.41 -9.86
C ASP A 146 -8.26 11.76 -10.49
N ARG A 147 -9.23 12.64 -10.79
CA ARG A 147 -8.95 14.01 -11.31
C ARG A 147 -8.22 14.87 -10.27
N LYS A 148 -8.62 14.77 -8.98
CA LYS A 148 -7.96 15.48 -7.89
C LYS A 148 -6.52 14.95 -7.67
N SER A 149 -6.29 13.67 -7.87
CA SER A 149 -4.97 13.06 -7.67
C SER A 149 -3.92 13.57 -8.65
N LEU A 150 -4.30 13.89 -9.90
CA LEU A 150 -3.42 14.52 -10.88
C LEU A 150 -2.95 15.92 -10.43
N SER A 151 -3.87 16.74 -9.95
CA SER A 151 -3.53 18.08 -9.42
C SER A 151 -2.73 18.02 -8.11
N ALA A 152 -2.77 16.90 -7.40
CA ALA A 152 -2.06 16.70 -6.15
C ALA A 152 -0.68 16.04 -6.33
N PHE A 153 -0.20 15.80 -7.55
CA PHE A 153 1.03 15.05 -7.82
C PHE A 153 2.22 15.53 -6.98
N ASP A 154 2.47 16.83 -6.96
CA ASP A 154 3.61 17.43 -6.25
C ASP A 154 3.42 17.36 -4.73
N LYS A 155 2.18 17.54 -4.24
CA LYS A 155 1.86 17.35 -2.80
C LYS A 155 2.10 15.92 -2.35
N VAL A 156 1.70 14.93 -3.15
CA VAL A 156 1.98 13.51 -2.86
C VAL A 156 3.47 13.26 -2.82
N THR A 157 4.25 13.88 -3.70
CA THR A 157 5.72 13.79 -3.68
C THR A 157 6.28 14.29 -2.35
N LEU A 158 5.90 15.48 -1.91
CA LEU A 158 6.37 16.06 -0.64
C LEU A 158 6.03 15.17 0.56
N HIS A 159 4.79 14.70 0.65
CA HIS A 159 4.37 13.80 1.73
C HIS A 159 5.10 12.45 1.69
N LYS A 160 5.34 11.91 0.50
CA LYS A 160 6.12 10.68 0.33
C LYS A 160 7.56 10.85 0.79
N GLU A 161 8.26 11.92 0.37
CA GLU A 161 9.64 12.17 0.78
C GLU A 161 9.75 12.35 2.29
N TYR A 162 8.85 13.12 2.89
CA TYR A 162 8.80 13.25 4.34
C TYR A 162 8.56 11.90 5.04
N MET A 163 7.62 11.11 4.56
CA MET A 163 7.34 9.78 5.09
C MET A 163 8.55 8.85 4.98
N PHE A 164 9.25 8.84 3.85
CA PHE A 164 10.42 7.99 3.63
C PHE A 164 11.57 8.35 4.56
N THR A 165 11.76 9.64 4.85
CA THR A 165 12.77 10.12 5.78
C THR A 165 12.50 9.67 7.22
N HIS A 166 11.23 9.65 7.64
CA HIS A 166 10.84 9.38 9.02
C HIS A 166 10.39 7.92 9.26
N CYS A 167 10.01 7.23 8.19
CA CYS A 167 9.55 5.84 8.23
C CYS A 167 10.33 5.03 7.20
N PRO A 168 11.53 4.53 7.51
CA PRO A 168 12.42 3.86 6.57
C PRO A 168 11.87 2.51 6.09
N GLN A 169 12.68 1.80 5.27
CA GLN A 169 12.40 0.46 4.74
C GLN A 169 11.32 0.40 3.65
N TRP A 170 11.18 1.48 2.85
CA TRP A 170 10.38 1.47 1.64
C TRP A 170 11.21 1.03 0.42
N PHE A 171 10.69 0.07 -0.32
CA PHE A 171 11.23 -0.30 -1.63
C PHE A 171 10.51 0.50 -2.70
N THR A 172 11.24 1.36 -3.40
CA THR A 172 10.70 2.11 -4.53
C THR A 172 10.86 1.30 -5.81
N ILE A 173 9.74 0.93 -6.41
CA ILE A 173 9.68 0.14 -7.65
C ILE A 173 9.22 1.04 -8.79
N ASP A 174 9.98 1.10 -9.88
CA ASP A 174 9.55 1.80 -11.10
C ASP A 174 8.40 1.04 -11.78
N TYR A 175 7.27 1.72 -11.89
CA TYR A 175 6.04 1.21 -12.50
C TYR A 175 5.68 1.93 -13.80
N ASN A 176 6.56 2.74 -14.39
CA ASN A 176 6.33 3.32 -15.72
C ASN A 176 6.09 2.21 -16.77
N ASN A 177 6.80 1.10 -16.65
CA ASN A 177 6.46 -0.15 -17.33
C ASN A 177 5.81 -1.13 -16.33
N LYS A 178 4.54 -1.47 -16.53
CA LYS A 178 3.78 -2.34 -15.59
C LYS A 178 4.32 -3.77 -15.52
N SER A 179 4.80 -4.33 -16.61
CA SER A 179 5.32 -5.71 -16.62
C SER A 179 6.60 -5.78 -15.80
N ILE A 180 7.57 -4.95 -16.13
CA ILE A 180 8.85 -4.88 -15.42
C ILE A 180 8.63 -4.53 -13.94
N GLY A 181 7.75 -3.57 -13.66
CA GLY A 181 7.45 -3.17 -12.28
C GLY A 181 6.84 -4.31 -11.44
N ARG A 182 5.98 -5.16 -12.04
CA ARG A 182 5.41 -6.33 -11.34
C ARG A 182 6.45 -7.37 -11.02
N ASP A 183 7.32 -7.68 -11.98
CA ASP A 183 8.39 -8.65 -11.80
C ASP A 183 9.33 -8.17 -10.68
N SER A 184 9.76 -6.91 -10.71
CA SER A 184 10.59 -6.31 -9.68
C SER A 184 9.92 -6.28 -8.30
N ALA A 185 8.61 -5.97 -8.23
CA ALA A 185 7.88 -5.97 -6.98
C ALA A 185 7.72 -7.38 -6.40
N LEU A 186 7.48 -8.37 -7.25
CA LEU A 186 7.39 -9.78 -6.84
C LEU A 186 8.74 -10.29 -6.33
N GLU A 187 9.81 -10.05 -7.08
CA GLU A 187 11.17 -10.44 -6.69
C GLU A 187 11.57 -9.81 -5.36
N THR A 188 11.34 -8.51 -5.19
CA THR A 188 11.60 -7.81 -3.93
C THR A 188 10.83 -8.45 -2.78
N THR A 189 9.55 -8.76 -2.98
CA THR A 189 8.69 -9.37 -1.95
C THR A 189 9.19 -10.76 -1.57
N ILE A 190 9.58 -11.58 -2.54
CA ILE A 190 10.14 -12.93 -2.33
C ILE A 190 11.42 -12.84 -1.51
N LEU A 191 12.37 -12.00 -1.93
CA LEU A 191 13.66 -11.84 -1.26
C LEU A 191 13.52 -11.38 0.20
N GLU A 192 12.60 -10.46 0.48
CA GLU A 192 12.37 -10.01 1.85
C GLU A 192 11.74 -11.11 2.74
N ILE A 193 10.82 -11.90 2.20
CA ILE A 193 10.26 -13.05 2.90
C ILE A 193 11.32 -14.11 3.18
N GLU A 194 12.17 -14.43 2.21
CA GLU A 194 13.23 -15.45 2.35
C GLU A 194 14.25 -15.09 3.43
N LYS A 195 14.53 -13.79 3.64
CA LYS A 195 15.39 -13.35 4.75
C LYS A 195 14.83 -13.70 6.11
N CYS A 196 13.52 -13.75 6.24
CA CYS A 196 12.83 -14.01 7.50
C CYS A 196 12.54 -15.50 7.75
N LEU A 197 12.68 -16.34 6.71
CA LEU A 197 12.49 -17.80 6.82
C LEU A 197 13.75 -18.56 7.26
N LYS A 198 14.86 -17.87 7.39
CA LYS A 198 16.15 -18.42 7.87
C LYS A 198 16.19 -18.41 9.39
#